data_a64f57bab2b34b148f78d6a71d132f7c
#
_entry.id   a64f57bab2b34b148f78d6a71d132f7c
#
_cell.length_a   1.000
_cell.length_b   1.000
_cell.length_c   1.000
_cell.angle_alpha   90.00
_cell.angle_beta   90.00
_cell.angle_gamma   90.00
#
_symmetry.space_group_name_H-M   'P 1'
#
loop_
_entity.id
_entity.type
_entity.pdbx_description
1 polymer ?
#
loop_
_entity_poly.entity_id
_entity_poly.type
_entity_poly.pdbx_seq_one_letter_code
_entity_poly.pdbx_strand_id
1 'polypeptide(L)'
;MECAVYDTYVTRKDGKTMHFDVVVEATTPHEKAIEYGKQYLAKVGQAEQKMTQEECQFCHIQEAPPMVEKDITTNGYYIQKMEGCPI
;
A
#
# COMPACT_ATOMS: atom_id res chain seq x y z
N MET A 1 -0.10 17.56 -5.21
CA MET A 1 -1.15 16.50 -5.33
C MET A 1 -1.53 16.00 -3.96
N GLU A 2 -2.82 15.94 -3.68
CA GLU A 2 -3.29 15.29 -2.45
C GLU A 2 -3.32 13.78 -2.64
N CYS A 3 -2.89 13.05 -1.63
CA CYS A 3 -2.91 11.58 -1.67
C CYS A 3 -3.61 11.02 -0.43
N ALA A 4 -4.16 9.81 -0.61
CA ALA A 4 -4.79 9.05 0.46
C ALA A 4 -3.82 7.97 0.91
N VAL A 5 -3.64 7.87 2.23
CA VAL A 5 -2.75 6.87 2.84
C VAL A 5 -3.60 5.76 3.44
N TYR A 6 -3.33 4.52 3.01
CA TYR A 6 -4.01 3.34 3.52
C TYR A 6 -3.03 2.52 4.35
N ASP A 7 -3.32 2.44 5.65
CA ASP A 7 -2.50 1.70 6.61
C ASP A 7 -2.75 0.19 6.43
N THR A 8 -1.69 -0.58 6.19
CA THR A 8 -1.85 -1.96 5.75
C THR A 8 -1.00 -2.92 6.58
N TYR A 9 -1.65 -3.97 7.10
CA TYR A 9 -1.00 -5.03 7.87
C TYR A 9 -1.31 -6.37 7.23
N VAL A 10 -0.27 -7.10 6.83
CA VAL A 10 -0.42 -8.40 6.17
C VAL A 10 0.48 -9.41 6.87
N THR A 11 -0.08 -10.60 7.15
CA THR A 11 0.71 -11.70 7.69
C THR A 11 1.50 -12.36 6.57
N ARG A 12 2.83 -12.42 6.72
CA ARG A 12 3.73 -13.06 5.75
C ARG A 12 3.59 -14.58 5.82
N LYS A 13 4.12 -15.26 4.81
CA LYS A 13 4.16 -16.72 4.76
C LYS A 13 4.88 -17.33 5.96
N ASP A 14 5.88 -16.63 6.51
CA ASP A 14 6.63 -17.08 7.68
C ASP A 14 5.95 -16.76 9.02
N GLY A 15 4.74 -16.20 8.99
CA GLY A 15 3.97 -15.87 10.18
C GLY A 15 4.24 -14.49 10.75
N LYS A 16 5.25 -13.78 10.26
CA LYS A 16 5.53 -12.42 10.72
C LYS A 16 4.59 -11.42 10.05
N THR A 17 4.30 -10.32 10.74
CA THR A 17 3.45 -9.26 10.19
C THR A 17 4.30 -8.23 9.46
N MET A 18 3.90 -7.90 8.24
CA MET A 18 4.48 -6.77 7.51
C MET A 18 3.52 -5.60 7.57
N HIS A 19 4.07 -4.41 7.81
CA HIS A 19 3.33 -3.16 7.88
C HIS A 19 3.84 -2.21 6.82
N PHE A 20 2.94 -1.72 5.97
CA PHE A 20 3.27 -0.75 4.94
C PHE A 20 2.05 0.12 4.65
N ASP A 21 2.30 1.29 4.07
CA ASP A 21 1.22 2.16 3.61
C ASP A 21 1.10 2.04 2.10
N VAL A 22 -0.13 1.90 1.62
CA VAL A 22 -0.45 2.07 0.21
C VAL A 22 -0.88 3.51 0.03
N VAL A 23 -0.15 4.25 -0.78
CA VAL A 23 -0.39 5.68 -0.99
C VAL A 23 -0.85 5.87 -2.43
N VAL A 24 -2.02 6.48 -2.58
CA VAL A 24 -2.66 6.67 -3.88
C VAL A 24 -3.18 8.10 -4.00
N GLU A 25 -3.54 8.52 -5.21
CA GLU A 25 -4.21 9.80 -5.39
C GLU A 25 -5.49 9.83 -4.55
N ALA A 26 -5.80 11.00 -3.98
CA ALA A 26 -6.91 11.12 -3.00
C ALA A 26 -8.26 10.64 -3.52
N THR A 27 -8.48 10.70 -4.84
CA THR A 27 -9.75 10.28 -5.45
C THR A 27 -9.82 8.79 -5.78
N THR A 28 -8.74 8.04 -5.51
CA THR A 28 -8.68 6.62 -5.84
C THR A 28 -9.63 5.82 -4.93
N PRO A 29 -10.49 4.95 -5.50
CA PRO A 29 -11.37 4.11 -4.68
C PRO A 29 -10.57 3.14 -3.79
N HIS A 30 -11.14 2.80 -2.63
CA HIS A 30 -10.52 1.87 -1.69
C HIS A 30 -10.17 0.52 -2.33
N GLU A 31 -11.08 -0.02 -3.13
CA GLU A 31 -10.84 -1.30 -3.81
C GLU A 31 -9.64 -1.25 -4.75
N LYS A 32 -9.38 -0.08 -5.34
CA LYS A 32 -8.21 0.10 -6.21
C LYS A 32 -6.93 0.17 -5.39
N ALA A 33 -6.97 0.78 -4.21
CA ALA A 33 -5.84 0.80 -3.28
C ALA A 33 -5.49 -0.62 -2.85
N ILE A 34 -6.50 -1.45 -2.56
CA ILE A 34 -6.29 -2.86 -2.22
C ILE A 34 -5.61 -3.60 -3.37
N GLU A 35 -6.06 -3.36 -4.59
CA GLU A 35 -5.48 -3.95 -5.79
C GLU A 35 -4.00 -3.62 -5.94
N TYR A 36 -3.65 -2.37 -5.72
CA TYR A 36 -2.25 -1.92 -5.75
C TYR A 36 -1.43 -2.58 -4.64
N GLY A 37 -2.00 -2.72 -3.45
CA GLY A 37 -1.35 -3.43 -2.35
C GLY A 37 -1.07 -4.88 -2.71
N LYS A 38 -2.00 -5.53 -3.39
CA LYS A 38 -1.82 -6.90 -3.88
C LYS A 38 -0.71 -7.00 -4.92
N GLN A 39 -0.57 -5.98 -5.78
CA GLN A 39 0.54 -5.93 -6.73
C GLN A 39 1.88 -5.88 -6.00
N TYR A 40 1.95 -5.09 -4.92
CA TYR A 40 3.15 -5.04 -4.11
C TYR A 40 3.44 -6.39 -3.46
N LEU A 41 2.42 -7.05 -2.89
CA LEU A 41 2.59 -8.38 -2.28
C LEU A 41 3.17 -9.37 -3.30
N ALA A 42 2.69 -9.33 -4.53
CA ALA A 42 3.23 -10.20 -5.58
C ALA A 42 4.71 -9.92 -5.86
N LYS A 43 5.11 -8.66 -5.85
CA LYS A 43 6.51 -8.29 -6.09
C LYS A 43 7.45 -8.79 -5.00
N VAL A 44 6.98 -8.94 -3.78
CA VAL A 44 7.82 -9.38 -2.65
C VAL A 44 7.57 -10.84 -2.26
N GLY A 45 6.91 -11.63 -3.13
CA GLY A 45 6.72 -13.05 -2.93
C GLY A 45 5.63 -13.42 -1.93
N GLN A 46 4.68 -12.53 -1.68
CA GLN A 46 3.61 -12.73 -0.71
C GLN A 46 2.21 -12.67 -1.37
N ALA A 47 2.11 -13.06 -2.62
CA ALA A 47 0.89 -12.89 -3.42
C ALA A 47 -0.34 -13.61 -2.85
N GLU A 48 -0.15 -14.74 -2.16
CA GLU A 48 -1.25 -15.54 -1.64
C GLU A 48 -1.75 -15.07 -0.28
N GLN A 49 -1.06 -14.11 0.33
CA GLN A 49 -1.40 -13.67 1.67
C GLN A 49 -2.67 -12.82 1.66
N LYS A 50 -3.45 -12.94 2.74
CA LYS A 50 -4.73 -12.26 2.85
C LYS A 50 -4.54 -10.75 2.93
N MET A 51 -5.20 -10.02 2.04
CA MET A 51 -5.27 -8.56 2.08
C MET A 51 -6.62 -8.10 1.54
N THR A 52 -7.52 -7.82 2.45
CA THR A 52 -8.85 -7.29 2.15
C THR A 52 -8.94 -5.85 2.67
N GLN A 53 -10.14 -5.28 2.65
CA GLN A 53 -10.37 -3.95 3.23
C GLN A 53 -10.09 -3.91 4.74
N GLU A 54 -10.07 -5.07 5.41
CA GLU A 54 -9.74 -5.14 6.83
C GLU A 54 -8.25 -4.95 7.06
N GLU A 55 -7.40 -5.52 6.22
CA GLU A 55 -5.95 -5.38 6.31
C GLU A 55 -5.46 -4.05 5.75
N CYS A 56 -6.19 -3.46 4.81
CA CYS A 56 -5.81 -2.24 4.12
C CYS A 56 -6.86 -1.17 4.41
N GLN A 57 -6.59 -0.32 5.42
CA GLN A 57 -7.58 0.63 5.91
C GLN A 57 -7.18 2.08 5.66
N PHE A 58 -8.15 2.89 5.28
CA PHE A 58 -7.92 4.32 5.09
C PHE A 58 -7.43 4.95 6.40
N CYS A 59 -6.34 5.71 6.32
CA CYS A 59 -5.77 6.41 7.46
C CYS A 59 -6.04 7.92 7.39
N HIS A 60 -5.51 8.58 6.36
CA HIS A 60 -5.66 10.03 6.24
C HIS A 60 -5.34 10.52 4.83
N ILE A 61 -5.66 11.79 4.59
CA ILE A 61 -5.28 12.51 3.37
C ILE A 61 -4.10 13.41 3.72
N GLN A 62 -3.13 13.48 2.82
CA GLN A 62 -1.98 14.39 2.99
C GLN A 62 -1.49 14.89 1.64
N GLU A 63 -0.64 15.91 1.67
CA GLU A 63 0.03 16.37 0.47
C GLU A 63 1.15 15.39 0.11
N ALA A 64 1.21 14.99 -1.15
CA ALA A 64 2.23 14.04 -1.60
C ALA A 64 3.58 14.75 -1.76
N PRO A 65 4.65 14.27 -1.11
CA PRO A 65 6.00 14.77 -1.42
C PRO A 65 6.35 14.49 -2.89
N PRO A 66 7.28 15.24 -3.49
CA PRO A 66 7.61 15.08 -4.92
C PRO A 66 7.92 13.64 -5.35
N MET A 67 8.65 12.88 -4.53
CA MET A 67 8.99 11.49 -4.83
C MET A 67 7.74 10.60 -4.85
N VAL A 68 6.84 10.81 -3.91
CA VAL A 68 5.58 10.06 -3.84
C VAL A 68 4.68 10.42 -5.02
N GLU A 69 4.56 11.70 -5.32
CA GLU A 69 3.78 12.16 -6.47
C GLU A 69 4.28 11.56 -7.77
N LYS A 70 5.60 11.48 -7.94
CA LYS A 70 6.21 10.89 -9.13
C LYS A 70 5.82 9.42 -9.27
N ASP A 71 5.88 8.65 -8.19
CA ASP A 71 5.53 7.23 -8.20
C ASP A 71 4.04 7.03 -8.47
N ILE A 72 3.18 7.85 -7.88
CA ILE A 72 1.74 7.79 -8.12
C ILE A 72 1.44 8.09 -9.58
N THR A 73 2.08 9.11 -10.14
CA THR A 73 1.88 9.50 -11.55
C THR A 73 2.35 8.40 -12.51
N THR A 74 3.47 7.75 -12.18
CA THR A 74 4.08 6.73 -13.04
C THR A 74 3.41 5.37 -12.89
N ASN A 75 3.14 4.94 -11.65
CA ASN A 75 2.70 3.57 -11.33
C ASN A 75 1.27 3.47 -10.82
N GLY A 76 0.67 4.59 -10.44
CA GLY A 76 -0.65 4.64 -9.85
C GLY A 76 -0.62 4.63 -8.32
N TYR A 77 0.49 4.26 -7.71
CA TYR A 77 0.61 4.15 -6.26
C TYR A 77 2.06 4.24 -5.81
N TYR A 78 2.22 4.45 -4.51
CA TYR A 78 3.52 4.42 -3.84
C TYR A 78 3.38 3.54 -2.59
N ILE A 79 4.39 2.71 -2.31
CA ILE A 79 4.42 1.88 -1.10
C ILE A 79 5.42 2.47 -0.12
N GLN A 80 4.93 2.86 1.05
CA GLN A 80 5.78 3.29 2.16
C GLN A 80 6.02 2.09 3.07
N LYS A 81 7.19 1.47 2.97
CA LYS A 81 7.54 0.32 3.81
C LYS A 81 7.81 0.78 5.23
N MET A 82 7.28 0.05 6.20
CA MET A 82 7.46 0.37 7.61
C MET A 82 8.17 -0.78 8.32
N GLU A 83 7.46 -1.83 8.75
CA GLU A 83 8.06 -2.94 9.47
C GLU A 83 7.78 -4.27 8.80
N GLY A 84 8.73 -5.21 8.92
CA GLY A 84 8.51 -6.58 8.49
C GLY A 84 8.39 -6.80 7.00
N CYS A 85 8.65 -5.80 6.17
CA CYS A 85 8.60 -5.96 4.72
C CYS A 85 9.83 -6.76 4.26
N PRO A 86 9.65 -7.75 3.34
CA PRO A 86 10.75 -8.62 2.93
C PRO A 86 11.92 -7.92 2.27
N ILE A 87 11.69 -6.81 1.65
CA ILE A 87 12.73 -6.05 0.94
C ILE A 87 12.67 -4.60 1.32
#